data_2b373f89baf94f72bb011df5088dd25d
#
_entry.id   2b373f89baf94f72bb011df5088dd25d
#
_cell.length_a   1.000
_cell.length_b   1.000
_cell.length_c   1.000
_cell.angle_alpha   90.00
_cell.angle_beta   90.00
_cell.angle_gamma   90.00
#
_symmetry.space_group_name_H-M   'P 1'
#
loop_
_entity.id
_entity.type
_entity.pdbx_description
1 polymer ?
#
loop_
_entity_poly.entity_id
_entity_poly.type
_entity_poly.pdbx_seq_one_letter_code
_entity_poly.pdbx_strand_id
1 'polypeptide(L)'
;MAVIADPVSTVTGLLNDNWVSGNTDSRTPKVGDSWDIGKTNMMKKDLIKCYEVSGTHEVGLVGKTLDRGTWRVSVDMSTPTSRSHLRNMYGEVLRIMRLKEVDPNSSYQLLRPVSRVDNTDKNKRWFRYVLDLELTSYEVIS
;
A
#
# COMPACT_ATOMS: atom_id res chain seq x y z
N MET A 1 24.31 -0.85 -11.62
CA MET A 1 23.37 -1.00 -10.48
C MET A 1 21.98 -0.62 -10.92
N ALA A 2 21.02 -1.52 -10.79
CA ALA A 2 19.64 -1.19 -11.13
C ALA A 2 19.04 -0.25 -10.09
N VAL A 3 18.29 0.74 -10.55
CA VAL A 3 17.55 1.64 -9.65
C VAL A 3 16.30 0.90 -9.15
N ILE A 4 16.15 0.84 -7.84
CA ILE A 4 14.96 0.25 -7.22
C ILE A 4 13.79 1.21 -7.37
N ALA A 5 12.64 0.71 -7.81
CA ALA A 5 11.44 1.51 -7.95
C ALA A 5 10.99 2.07 -6.59
N ASP A 6 10.40 3.27 -6.59
CA ASP A 6 9.82 3.85 -5.38
C ASP A 6 8.75 2.90 -4.82
N PRO A 7 8.85 2.50 -3.54
CA PRO A 7 7.87 1.57 -2.95
C PRO A 7 6.45 2.17 -2.91
N VAL A 8 6.30 3.45 -2.67
CA VAL A 8 4.98 4.11 -2.66
C VAL A 8 4.36 4.11 -4.05
N SER A 9 5.13 4.48 -5.09
CA SER A 9 4.64 4.44 -6.47
C SER A 9 4.30 3.03 -6.92
N THR A 10 5.04 2.04 -6.46
CA THR A 10 4.75 0.62 -6.73
C THR A 10 3.39 0.24 -6.17
N VAL A 11 3.13 0.54 -4.90
CA VAL A 11 1.84 0.21 -4.25
C VAL A 11 0.68 0.97 -4.89
N THR A 12 0.82 2.28 -5.12
CA THR A 12 -0.25 3.07 -5.75
C THR A 12 -0.55 2.59 -7.16
N GLY A 13 0.47 2.24 -7.93
CA GLY A 13 0.31 1.69 -9.28
C GLY A 13 -0.43 0.37 -9.28
N LEU A 14 -0.09 -0.55 -8.38
CA LEU A 14 -0.78 -1.83 -8.25
C LEU A 14 -2.26 -1.66 -7.91
N LEU A 15 -2.58 -0.75 -6.99
CA LEU A 15 -3.95 -0.47 -6.60
C LEU A 15 -4.74 0.15 -7.77
N ASN A 16 -4.18 1.13 -8.46
CA ASN A 16 -4.86 1.78 -9.59
C ASN A 16 -5.06 0.83 -10.77
N ASP A 17 -4.08 -0.02 -11.07
CA ASP A 17 -4.13 -0.89 -12.23
C ASP A 17 -5.04 -2.11 -12.03
N ASN A 18 -5.26 -2.53 -10.80
CA ASN A 18 -5.96 -3.79 -10.49
C ASN A 18 -7.29 -3.61 -9.75
N TRP A 19 -7.69 -2.39 -9.48
CA TRP A 19 -8.93 -2.12 -8.73
C TRP A 19 -10.17 -2.52 -9.52
N VAL A 20 -11.04 -3.30 -8.89
CA VAL A 20 -12.34 -3.68 -9.46
C VAL A 20 -13.43 -2.98 -8.66
N SER A 21 -14.04 -1.95 -9.26
CA SER A 21 -15.03 -1.11 -8.60
C SER A 21 -16.29 -1.89 -8.16
N GLY A 22 -16.62 -2.98 -8.86
CA GLY A 22 -17.73 -3.85 -8.48
C GLY A 22 -17.57 -4.48 -7.10
N ASN A 23 -16.35 -4.61 -6.59
CA ASN A 23 -16.07 -5.11 -5.24
C ASN A 23 -16.24 -4.04 -4.16
N THR A 24 -16.38 -2.78 -4.55
CA THR A 24 -16.47 -1.63 -3.65
C THR A 24 -17.67 -0.75 -3.98
N ASP A 25 -18.84 -1.37 -4.06
CA ASP A 25 -20.15 -0.71 -4.27
C ASP A 25 -20.18 0.17 -5.53
N SER A 26 -19.51 -0.30 -6.60
CA SER A 26 -19.39 0.38 -7.89
C SER A 26 -18.68 1.73 -7.82
N ARG A 27 -17.83 1.94 -6.81
CA ARG A 27 -17.06 3.17 -6.63
C ARG A 27 -15.57 2.87 -6.62
N THR A 28 -14.79 3.74 -7.27
CA THR A 28 -13.33 3.66 -7.27
C THR A 28 -12.78 4.77 -6.39
N PRO A 29 -11.99 4.45 -5.35
CA PRO A 29 -11.39 5.49 -4.52
C PRO A 29 -10.29 6.22 -5.28
N LYS A 30 -10.00 7.44 -4.84
CA LYS A 30 -8.79 8.13 -5.30
C LYS A 30 -7.59 7.55 -4.56
N VAL A 31 -6.63 7.01 -5.31
CA VAL A 31 -5.40 6.43 -4.77
C VAL A 31 -4.23 7.31 -5.14
N GLY A 32 -3.40 7.66 -4.17
CA GLY A 32 -2.22 8.46 -4.41
C GLY A 32 -1.28 8.49 -3.21
N ASP A 33 -0.18 9.21 -3.34
CA ASP A 33 0.74 9.43 -2.23
C ASP A 33 0.24 10.57 -1.31
N SER A 34 0.97 10.82 -0.24
CA SER A 34 0.57 11.86 0.73
C SER A 34 0.61 13.27 0.15
N TRP A 35 1.40 13.52 -0.89
CA TRP A 35 1.45 14.81 -1.57
C TRP A 35 0.24 15.03 -2.45
N ASP A 36 -0.13 14.03 -3.25
CA ASP A 36 -1.25 14.12 -4.18
C ASP A 36 -2.59 14.27 -3.46
N ILE A 37 -2.77 13.55 -2.37
CA ILE A 37 -4.04 13.50 -1.65
C ILE A 37 -4.12 14.56 -0.53
N GLY A 38 -2.97 15.05 -0.04
CA GLY A 38 -2.90 15.94 1.11
C GLY A 38 -3.76 17.21 1.05
N LYS A 39 -4.07 17.70 -0.15
CA LYS A 39 -4.93 18.88 -0.37
C LYS A 39 -6.38 18.53 -0.65
N THR A 40 -6.71 17.25 -0.79
CA THR A 40 -8.07 16.79 -1.06
C THR A 40 -8.86 16.79 0.22
N ASN A 41 -10.15 17.19 0.17
CA ASN A 41 -11.01 17.11 1.32
C ASN A 41 -11.31 15.64 1.66
N MET A 42 -10.56 15.09 2.59
CA MET A 42 -10.57 13.67 2.97
C MET A 42 -11.90 13.22 3.58
N MET A 43 -12.73 14.16 4.05
CA MET A 43 -13.99 13.82 4.72
C MET A 43 -15.17 13.69 3.77
N LYS A 44 -14.97 13.89 2.47
CA LYS A 44 -16.05 13.86 1.47
C LYS A 44 -15.88 12.80 0.39
N LYS A 45 -14.77 12.09 0.35
CA LYS A 45 -14.45 11.13 -0.72
C LYS A 45 -13.86 9.86 -0.17
N ASP A 46 -13.99 8.78 -0.94
CA ASP A 46 -13.23 7.56 -0.70
C ASP A 46 -11.77 7.80 -1.12
N LEU A 47 -10.87 7.65 -0.18
CA LEU A 47 -9.45 7.95 -0.40
C LEU A 47 -8.58 6.81 0.07
N ILE A 48 -7.50 6.56 -0.68
CA ILE A 48 -6.41 5.70 -0.27
C ILE A 48 -5.11 6.49 -0.42
N LYS A 49 -4.47 6.76 0.70
CA LYS A 49 -3.23 7.52 0.76
C LYS A 49 -2.10 6.59 1.16
N CYS A 50 -1.07 6.50 0.31
CA CYS A 50 0.09 5.66 0.57
C CYS A 50 1.30 6.50 0.93
N TYR A 51 2.08 6.04 1.91
CA TYR A 51 3.31 6.72 2.29
C TYR A 51 4.32 5.73 2.86
N GLU A 52 5.59 6.03 2.69
CA GLU A 52 6.68 5.21 3.20
C GLU A 52 6.88 5.47 4.69
N VAL A 53 6.97 4.38 5.47
CA VAL A 53 7.19 4.44 6.91
C VAL A 53 8.66 4.21 7.24
N SER A 54 9.27 3.22 6.62
CA SER A 54 10.66 2.85 6.90
C SER A 54 11.25 2.05 5.75
N GLY A 55 12.58 2.05 5.69
CA GLY A 55 13.35 1.19 4.81
C GLY A 55 14.57 0.69 5.55
N THR A 56 14.90 -0.59 5.38
CA THR A 56 16.07 -1.22 5.98
C THR A 56 16.82 -2.02 4.94
N HIS A 57 18.14 -2.13 5.13
CA HIS A 57 18.99 -2.94 4.29
C HIS A 57 19.74 -3.95 5.13
N GLU A 58 19.84 -5.17 4.63
CA GLU A 58 20.58 -6.23 5.26
C GLU A 58 21.48 -6.90 4.23
N VAL A 59 22.77 -6.89 4.47
CA VAL A 59 23.74 -7.49 3.56
C VAL A 59 23.70 -9.00 3.69
N GLY A 60 23.70 -9.69 2.55
CA GLY A 60 23.66 -11.14 2.49
C GLY A 60 24.85 -11.80 3.14
N LEU A 61 24.63 -13.03 3.57
CA LEU A 61 25.45 -13.73 4.55
C LEU A 61 26.83 -14.15 4.07
N VAL A 62 27.02 -14.44 2.79
CA VAL A 62 28.28 -14.99 2.30
C VAL A 62 28.86 -14.09 1.23
N GLY A 63 30.06 -13.59 1.47
CA GLY A 63 30.77 -12.78 0.51
C GLY A 63 30.21 -11.40 0.24
N LYS A 64 29.21 -10.97 1.01
CA LYS A 64 28.55 -9.65 0.88
C LYS A 64 28.06 -9.39 -0.55
N THR A 65 27.56 -10.41 -1.23
CA THR A 65 27.15 -10.33 -2.63
C THR A 65 25.68 -10.05 -2.84
N LEU A 66 24.88 -10.10 -1.77
CA LEU A 66 23.42 -9.93 -1.83
C LEU A 66 22.97 -8.90 -0.81
N ASP A 67 22.25 -7.89 -1.27
CA ASP A 67 21.59 -6.90 -0.41
C ASP A 67 20.11 -7.20 -0.36
N ARG A 68 19.58 -7.36 0.86
CA ARG A 68 18.15 -7.50 1.11
C ARG A 68 17.62 -6.17 1.61
N GLY A 69 16.75 -5.57 0.83
CA GLY A 69 16.04 -4.36 1.23
C GLY A 69 14.62 -4.70 1.67
N THR A 70 14.19 -4.09 2.75
CA THR A 70 12.82 -4.20 3.26
C THR A 70 12.25 -2.80 3.44
N TRP A 71 11.15 -2.52 2.77
CA TRP A 71 10.44 -1.23 2.86
C TRP A 71 9.06 -1.43 3.42
N ARG A 72 8.65 -0.53 4.30
CA ARG A 72 7.28 -0.49 4.81
C ARG A 72 6.54 0.70 4.23
N VAL A 73 5.37 0.41 3.69
CA VAL A 73 4.46 1.39 3.12
C VAL A 73 3.13 1.27 3.86
N SER A 74 2.63 2.39 4.36
CA SER A 74 1.29 2.44 4.95
C SER A 74 0.28 2.78 3.87
N VAL A 75 -0.82 2.02 3.86
CA VAL A 75 -1.99 2.26 3.02
C VAL A 75 -3.11 2.74 3.92
N ASP A 76 -3.33 4.04 3.90
CA ASP A 76 -4.32 4.72 4.74
C ASP A 76 -5.60 4.90 3.91
N MET A 77 -6.59 4.05 4.18
CA MET A 77 -7.87 4.06 3.46
C MET A 77 -8.97 4.65 4.33
N SER A 78 -9.74 5.54 3.75
CA SER A 78 -10.81 6.26 4.45
C SER A 78 -12.04 6.49 3.58
N THR A 79 -13.20 6.52 4.22
CA THR A 79 -14.47 6.80 3.56
C THR A 79 -15.42 7.48 4.54
N PRO A 80 -16.26 8.45 4.07
CA PRO A 80 -17.31 9.02 4.89
C PRO A 80 -18.62 8.23 4.85
N THR A 81 -18.70 7.17 4.06
CA THR A 81 -19.96 6.49 3.75
C THR A 81 -20.42 5.57 4.88
N SER A 82 -19.66 4.53 5.18
CA SER A 82 -20.02 3.53 6.19
C SER A 82 -18.84 2.63 6.50
N ARG A 83 -18.94 1.94 7.64
CA ARG A 83 -17.95 0.90 7.99
C ARG A 83 -17.99 -0.27 7.01
N SER A 84 -19.19 -0.62 6.52
CA SER A 84 -19.35 -1.69 5.55
C SER A 84 -18.59 -1.39 4.25
N HIS A 85 -18.69 -0.15 3.75
CA HIS A 85 -17.95 0.28 2.57
C HIS A 85 -16.43 0.27 2.82
N LEU A 86 -16.00 0.72 4.00
CA LEU A 86 -14.58 0.65 4.38
C LEU A 86 -14.05 -0.79 4.36
N ARG A 87 -14.84 -1.74 4.88
CA ARG A 87 -14.45 -3.15 4.86
C ARG A 87 -14.36 -3.70 3.44
N ASN A 88 -15.24 -3.26 2.54
CA ASN A 88 -15.18 -3.62 1.12
C ASN A 88 -13.91 -3.07 0.46
N MET A 89 -13.55 -1.82 0.76
CA MET A 89 -12.28 -1.22 0.30
C MET A 89 -11.08 -2.01 0.82
N TYR A 90 -11.08 -2.35 2.09
CA TYR A 90 -10.01 -3.16 2.70
C TYR A 90 -9.90 -4.53 2.05
N GLY A 91 -11.03 -5.19 1.80
CA GLY A 91 -11.05 -6.48 1.11
C GLY A 91 -10.47 -6.41 -0.28
N GLU A 92 -10.74 -5.33 -1.02
CA GLU A 92 -10.20 -5.13 -2.36
C GLU A 92 -8.69 -4.88 -2.32
N VAL A 93 -8.20 -4.08 -1.37
CA VAL A 93 -6.76 -3.88 -1.16
C VAL A 93 -6.08 -5.22 -0.88
N LEU A 94 -6.63 -6.02 0.02
CA LEU A 94 -6.07 -7.35 0.33
C LEU A 94 -6.07 -8.28 -0.89
N ARG A 95 -7.13 -8.26 -1.68
CA ARG A 95 -7.20 -9.07 -2.90
C ARG A 95 -6.05 -8.73 -3.84
N ILE A 96 -5.82 -7.44 -4.08
CA ILE A 96 -4.75 -6.98 -4.97
C ILE A 96 -3.37 -7.36 -4.39
N MET A 97 -3.17 -7.17 -3.09
CA MET A 97 -1.90 -7.50 -2.44
C MET A 97 -1.60 -9.00 -2.53
N ARG A 98 -2.60 -9.85 -2.36
CA ARG A 98 -2.44 -11.30 -2.51
C ARG A 98 -2.15 -11.71 -3.95
N LEU A 99 -2.79 -11.04 -4.92
CA LEU A 99 -2.56 -11.29 -6.33
C LEU A 99 -1.12 -10.96 -6.74
N LYS A 100 -0.51 -9.97 -6.10
CA LYS A 100 0.81 -9.44 -6.40
C LYS A 100 1.83 -9.74 -5.31
N GLU A 101 1.60 -10.76 -4.50
CA GLU A 101 2.46 -11.12 -3.37
C GLU A 101 3.88 -11.50 -3.82
N VAL A 102 4.00 -12.22 -4.93
CA VAL A 102 5.27 -12.67 -5.48
C VAL A 102 5.55 -11.88 -6.76
N ASP A 103 6.77 -11.35 -6.84
CA ASP A 103 7.25 -10.57 -7.99
C ASP A 103 6.27 -9.46 -8.42
N PRO A 104 5.87 -8.55 -7.50
CA PRO A 104 4.93 -7.47 -7.84
C PRO A 104 5.45 -6.55 -8.94
N ASN A 105 6.76 -6.39 -9.06
CA ASN A 105 7.42 -5.75 -10.20
C ASN A 105 8.87 -6.22 -10.31
N SER A 106 9.65 -5.60 -11.19
CA SER A 106 11.06 -5.96 -11.40
C SER A 106 11.97 -5.59 -10.22
N SER A 107 11.57 -4.69 -9.35
CA SER A 107 12.36 -4.22 -8.22
C SER A 107 12.13 -5.02 -6.94
N TYR A 108 10.92 -5.56 -6.74
CA TYR A 108 10.54 -6.24 -5.51
C TYR A 108 10.13 -7.68 -5.81
N GLN A 109 10.60 -8.60 -4.98
CA GLN A 109 10.29 -10.02 -5.10
C GLN A 109 9.12 -10.44 -4.22
N LEU A 110 8.87 -9.72 -3.12
CA LEU A 110 7.78 -10.02 -2.20
C LEU A 110 7.04 -8.74 -1.80
N LEU A 111 5.73 -8.86 -1.66
CA LEU A 111 4.84 -7.84 -1.14
C LEU A 111 3.81 -8.52 -0.25
N ARG A 112 3.70 -8.09 1.01
CA ARG A 112 2.72 -8.69 1.92
C ARG A 112 2.19 -7.69 2.94
N PRO A 113 0.92 -7.84 3.35
CA PRO A 113 0.39 -7.08 4.48
C PRO A 113 0.98 -7.60 5.79
N VAL A 114 1.26 -6.69 6.71
CA VAL A 114 1.88 -6.98 8.01
C VAL A 114 0.90 -6.72 9.15
N SER A 115 0.26 -5.57 9.17
CA SER A 115 -0.63 -5.18 10.27
C SER A 115 -1.67 -4.17 9.81
N ARG A 116 -2.75 -4.08 10.58
CA ARG A 116 -3.83 -3.13 10.33
C ARG A 116 -4.25 -2.47 11.63
N VAL A 117 -4.52 -1.17 11.58
CA VAL A 117 -5.06 -0.40 12.70
C VAL A 117 -6.36 0.26 12.26
N ASP A 118 -7.39 0.20 13.11
CA ASP A 118 -8.66 0.90 12.91
C ASP A 118 -8.56 2.28 13.57
N ASN A 119 -8.49 3.33 12.77
CA ASN A 119 -8.41 4.72 13.21
C ASN A 119 -9.70 5.48 12.91
N THR A 120 -10.82 4.81 12.91
CA THR A 120 -12.13 5.43 12.66
C THR A 120 -12.44 6.52 13.68
N ASP A 121 -12.82 7.71 13.20
CA ASP A 121 -13.36 8.78 14.01
C ASP A 121 -14.89 8.72 13.96
N LYS A 122 -15.50 8.15 15.00
CA LYS A 122 -16.94 7.94 15.07
C LYS A 122 -17.73 9.26 15.10
N ASN A 123 -17.18 10.30 15.71
CA ASN A 123 -17.85 11.60 15.86
C ASN A 123 -17.96 12.33 14.53
N LYS A 124 -16.95 12.18 13.68
CA LYS A 124 -16.90 12.82 12.37
C LYS A 124 -17.41 11.91 11.24
N ARG A 125 -17.84 10.69 11.56
CA ARG A 125 -18.21 9.66 10.57
C ARG A 125 -17.11 9.47 9.53
N TRP A 126 -15.89 9.40 9.98
CA TRP A 126 -14.73 9.16 9.13
C TRP A 126 -14.20 7.78 9.43
N PHE A 127 -14.59 6.82 8.61
CA PHE A 127 -14.20 5.43 8.74
C PHE A 127 -12.83 5.26 8.10
N ARG A 128 -11.89 4.71 8.86
CA ARG A 128 -10.49 4.70 8.45
C ARG A 128 -9.76 3.47 8.95
N TYR A 129 -9.09 2.78 8.04
CA TYR A 129 -8.11 1.74 8.34
C TYR A 129 -6.74 2.15 7.83
N VAL A 130 -5.70 1.81 8.57
CA VAL A 130 -4.32 1.94 8.13
C VAL A 130 -3.70 0.55 8.07
N LEU A 131 -3.34 0.12 6.87
CA LEU A 131 -2.71 -1.17 6.60
C LEU A 131 -1.24 -0.95 6.31
N ASP A 132 -0.37 -1.64 7.04
CA ASP A 132 1.06 -1.63 6.76
C ASP A 132 1.42 -2.79 5.84
N LEU A 133 2.12 -2.48 4.77
CA LEU A 133 2.65 -3.43 3.80
C LEU A 133 4.17 -3.50 3.93
N GLU A 134 4.71 -4.67 3.65
CA GLU A 134 6.16 -4.88 3.58
C GLU A 134 6.52 -5.31 2.17
N LEU A 135 7.46 -4.59 1.55
CA LEU A 135 8.04 -4.94 0.26
C LEU A 135 9.48 -5.37 0.49
N THR A 136 9.87 -6.47 -0.13
CA THR A 136 11.22 -7.00 -0.02
C THR A 136 11.88 -7.05 -1.39
N SER A 137 13.09 -6.52 -1.49
CA SER A 137 13.93 -6.64 -2.67
C SER A 137 15.22 -7.37 -2.34
N TYR A 138 15.72 -8.12 -3.31
CA TYR A 138 17.04 -8.74 -3.24
C TYR A 138 17.84 -8.21 -4.41
N GLU A 139 18.99 -7.63 -4.13
CA GLU A 139 19.86 -7.06 -5.14
C GLU A 139 21.25 -7.68 -5.02
N VAL A 140 21.81 -8.09 -6.15
CA VAL A 140 23.18 -8.60 -6.18
C VAL A 140 24.12 -7.40 -6.16
N ILE A 141 25.03 -7.40 -5.20
CA ILE A 141 26.07 -6.39 -5.08
C ILE A 141 27.23 -6.79 -5.98
N SER A 142 27.50 -5.99 -6.96
CA SER A 142 28.63 -6.21 -7.88
C SER A 142 29.84 -5.37 -7.50
#